data_c2da9d9f99384440ff1351e22e5d1028
#
_entry.id   c2da9d9f99384440ff1351e22e5d1028
#
_cell.length_a   1.000
_cell.length_b   1.000
_cell.length_c   1.000
_cell.angle_alpha   90.00
_cell.angle_beta   90.00
_cell.angle_gamma   90.00
#
_symmetry.space_group_name_H-M   'P 1'
#
loop_
_entity.id
_entity.type
_entity.pdbx_description
1 polymer ?
#
loop_
_entity_poly.entity_id
_entity_poly.type
_entity_poly.pdbx_seq_one_letter_code
_entity_poly.pdbx_strand_id
1 'polypeptide(L)'
;MFHVGSPKQTGNLPLQRPCHVRARLYLIGLGLLCGCIATAQGVPPANNYPTTARVEFVNDCIARNGGKLSQLYQCSCVIDDIANTLTYDEFVEVQTFSKYATLPGEGGGIFRDSDEAKAKAKRYREIEKNAYRACGLG
;
A
#
# COMPACT_ATOMS: atom_id res chain seq x y z
N MET A 1 13.88 -2.23 40.13
CA MET A 1 13.37 -3.57 39.85
C MET A 1 11.96 -3.42 39.29
N PHE A 2 11.83 -3.32 37.97
CA PHE A 2 10.54 -3.28 37.29
C PHE A 2 10.31 -4.59 36.54
N HIS A 3 9.32 -5.33 36.98
CA HIS A 3 8.93 -6.60 36.37
C HIS A 3 8.01 -6.29 35.17
N VAL A 4 8.50 -6.55 33.97
CA VAL A 4 7.70 -6.44 32.74
C VAL A 4 7.00 -7.78 32.52
N GLY A 5 5.70 -7.82 32.76
CA GLY A 5 4.84 -8.99 32.48
C GLY A 5 4.55 -9.08 30.98
N SER A 6 4.90 -10.22 30.41
CA SER A 6 4.62 -10.59 29.01
C SER A 6 3.14 -10.96 28.84
N PRO A 7 2.39 -10.40 27.87
CA PRO A 7 1.04 -10.88 27.59
C PRO A 7 1.11 -12.16 26.72
N LYS A 8 0.54 -13.24 27.23
CA LYS A 8 0.28 -14.47 26.47
C LYS A 8 -0.78 -14.20 25.40
N GLN A 9 -0.37 -14.22 24.15
CA GLN A 9 -1.30 -14.26 23.01
C GLN A 9 -1.84 -15.70 22.87
N THR A 10 -3.09 -15.90 23.27
CA THR A 10 -3.85 -17.11 22.93
C THR A 10 -4.38 -16.95 21.51
N GLY A 11 -3.75 -17.64 20.57
CA GLY A 11 -4.18 -17.69 19.18
C GLY A 11 -5.51 -18.43 19.04
N ASN A 12 -6.58 -17.73 18.70
CA ASN A 12 -7.79 -18.31 18.15
C ASN A 12 -7.67 -18.38 16.63
N LEU A 13 -7.30 -19.55 16.12
CA LEU A 13 -7.46 -19.88 14.71
C LEU A 13 -8.97 -20.04 14.42
N PRO A 14 -9.51 -19.38 13.37
CA PRO A 14 -10.86 -19.68 12.93
C PRO A 14 -10.90 -21.08 12.30
N LEU A 15 -11.71 -21.96 12.87
CA LEU A 15 -12.04 -23.28 12.30
C LEU A 15 -12.66 -23.08 10.91
N GLN A 16 -11.95 -23.52 9.87
CA GLN A 16 -12.52 -23.73 8.56
C GLN A 16 -13.51 -24.89 8.63
N ARG A 17 -14.78 -24.59 8.47
CA ARG A 17 -15.84 -25.60 8.37
C ARG A 17 -15.74 -26.29 7.01
N PRO A 18 -15.59 -27.62 6.95
CA PRO A 18 -15.67 -28.33 5.70
C PRO A 18 -17.13 -28.31 5.18
N CYS A 19 -17.31 -27.88 3.93
CA CYS A 19 -18.58 -28.02 3.22
C CYS A 19 -18.86 -29.50 2.98
N HIS A 20 -19.65 -30.11 3.84
CA HIS A 20 -20.23 -31.42 3.58
C HIS A 20 -21.32 -31.29 2.53
N VAL A 21 -20.96 -31.55 1.29
CA VAL A 21 -21.93 -31.80 0.21
C VAL A 21 -22.53 -33.19 0.44
N ARG A 22 -23.75 -33.23 1.00
CA ARG A 22 -24.57 -34.46 0.98
C ARG A 22 -25.01 -34.69 -0.47
N ALA A 23 -24.38 -35.68 -1.08
CA ALA A 23 -24.85 -36.22 -2.35
C ALA A 23 -26.23 -36.85 -2.17
N ARG A 24 -27.29 -36.20 -2.63
CA ARG A 24 -28.57 -36.84 -2.96
C ARG A 24 -28.62 -36.97 -4.46
N LEU A 25 -28.69 -38.24 -4.88
CA LEU A 25 -28.99 -38.61 -6.26
C LEU A 25 -30.33 -37.98 -6.68
N TYR A 26 -30.31 -37.12 -7.68
CA TYR A 26 -31.44 -36.87 -8.56
C TYR A 26 -30.90 -36.88 -9.99
N LEU A 27 -31.27 -37.94 -10.69
CA LEU A 27 -31.23 -38.03 -12.15
C LEU A 27 -32.20 -36.99 -12.71
N ILE A 28 -31.77 -36.32 -13.75
CA ILE A 28 -32.47 -35.75 -14.90
C ILE A 28 -31.93 -34.35 -15.21
N GLY A 29 -31.13 -34.28 -16.25
CA GLY A 29 -31.19 -33.37 -17.37
C GLY A 29 -30.95 -31.88 -17.17
N LEU A 30 -30.05 -31.45 -17.93
CA LEU A 30 -29.79 -30.08 -18.44
C LEU A 30 -28.63 -29.35 -17.78
N GLY A 31 -27.54 -29.31 -18.56
CA GLY A 31 -26.29 -28.65 -18.16
C GLY A 31 -26.46 -27.16 -17.91
N LEU A 32 -26.20 -26.74 -16.69
CA LEU A 32 -25.76 -25.39 -16.39
C LEU A 32 -24.28 -25.48 -16.02
N LEU A 33 -23.42 -25.08 -16.94
CA LEU A 33 -22.02 -24.77 -16.69
C LEU A 33 -22.00 -23.57 -15.73
N CYS A 34 -22.01 -23.86 -14.42
CA CYS A 34 -21.73 -22.84 -13.40
C CYS A 34 -20.23 -22.58 -13.43
N GLY A 35 -19.82 -21.66 -14.31
CA GLY A 35 -18.45 -21.13 -14.35
C GLY A 35 -18.15 -20.44 -13.03
N CYS A 36 -17.39 -21.09 -12.14
CA CYS A 36 -16.75 -20.42 -11.01
C CYS A 36 -15.77 -19.38 -11.56
N ILE A 37 -16.22 -18.14 -11.66
CA ILE A 37 -15.31 -17.00 -11.86
C ILE A 37 -14.52 -16.88 -10.57
N ALA A 38 -13.33 -17.48 -10.53
CA ALA A 38 -12.34 -17.23 -9.52
C ALA A 38 -11.89 -15.77 -9.70
N THR A 39 -12.47 -14.86 -8.95
CA THR A 39 -11.91 -13.51 -8.82
C THR A 39 -10.54 -13.68 -8.17
N ALA A 40 -9.48 -13.49 -8.95
CA ALA A 40 -8.13 -13.38 -8.44
C ALA A 40 -8.10 -12.14 -7.53
N GLN A 41 -8.29 -12.35 -6.23
CA GLN A 41 -8.07 -11.31 -5.22
C GLN A 41 -6.57 -11.11 -5.18
N GLY A 42 -6.09 -9.98 -5.74
CA GLY A 42 -4.70 -9.59 -5.64
C GLY A 42 -4.31 -9.57 -4.16
N VAL A 43 -3.24 -10.27 -3.80
CA VAL A 43 -2.66 -10.20 -2.46
C VAL A 43 -2.30 -8.73 -2.22
N PRO A 44 -2.80 -8.10 -1.14
CA PRO A 44 -2.43 -6.72 -0.85
C PRO A 44 -0.90 -6.62 -0.72
N PRO A 45 -0.29 -5.50 -1.17
CA PRO A 45 1.15 -5.33 -1.08
C PRO A 45 1.62 -5.52 0.36
N ALA A 46 2.69 -6.31 0.53
CA ALA A 46 3.28 -6.50 1.84
C ALA A 46 3.80 -5.16 2.36
N ASN A 47 3.34 -4.75 3.54
CA ASN A 47 3.80 -3.53 4.20
C ASN A 47 5.20 -3.74 4.77
N ASN A 48 6.22 -3.75 3.88
CA ASN A 48 7.62 -4.07 4.18
C ASN A 48 8.53 -2.84 4.24
N TYR A 49 7.97 -1.66 4.48
CA TYR A 49 8.74 -0.42 4.55
C TYR A 49 9.67 -0.42 5.76
N PRO A 50 10.99 -0.18 5.58
CA PRO A 50 11.91 0.00 6.69
C PRO A 50 11.49 1.18 7.58
N THR A 51 11.74 1.06 8.89
CA THR A 51 11.45 2.15 9.84
C THR A 51 12.14 3.46 9.45
N THR A 52 13.38 3.40 8.96
CA THR A 52 14.13 4.56 8.48
C THR A 52 13.41 5.29 7.35
N ALA A 53 12.92 4.57 6.35
CA ALA A 53 12.19 5.16 5.23
C ALA A 53 10.88 5.85 5.70
N ARG A 54 10.17 5.26 6.67
CA ARG A 54 8.98 5.87 7.27
C ARG A 54 9.32 7.16 8.01
N VAL A 55 10.37 7.14 8.82
CA VAL A 55 10.83 8.31 9.58
C VAL A 55 11.27 9.44 8.65
N GLU A 56 12.03 9.12 7.59
CA GLU A 56 12.44 10.11 6.57
C GLU A 56 11.22 10.73 5.87
N PHE A 57 10.28 9.91 5.42
CA PHE A 57 9.04 10.41 4.80
C PHE A 57 8.26 11.32 5.74
N VAL A 58 8.07 10.92 6.99
CA VAL A 58 7.32 11.70 7.99
C VAL A 58 8.00 13.06 8.26
N ASN A 59 9.32 13.08 8.38
CA ASN A 59 10.07 14.32 8.56
C ASN A 59 9.93 15.26 7.36
N ASP A 60 10.06 14.73 6.14
CA ASP A 60 9.87 15.50 4.90
C ASP A 60 8.43 16.00 4.75
N CYS A 61 7.45 15.19 5.11
CA CYS A 61 6.05 15.56 5.11
C CYS A 61 5.79 16.72 6.09
N ILE A 62 6.26 16.63 7.33
CA ILE A 62 6.11 17.69 8.34
C ILE A 62 6.76 18.99 7.83
N ALA A 63 7.98 18.92 7.29
CA ALA A 63 8.69 20.08 6.76
C ALA A 63 7.92 20.77 5.64
N ARG A 64 7.34 20.01 4.70
CA ARG A 64 6.54 20.53 3.58
C ARG A 64 5.20 21.12 4.02
N ASN A 65 4.65 20.67 5.14
CA ASN A 65 3.33 21.10 5.64
C ASN A 65 3.41 22.13 6.79
N GLY A 66 4.50 22.88 6.90
CA GLY A 66 4.65 23.99 7.83
C GLY A 66 5.45 23.69 9.10
N GLY A 67 6.10 22.53 9.18
CA GLY A 67 7.10 22.21 10.22
C GLY A 67 6.54 21.96 11.63
N LYS A 68 5.22 21.81 11.78
CA LYS A 68 4.58 21.64 13.09
C LYS A 68 4.56 20.16 13.50
N LEU A 69 5.03 19.88 14.71
CA LEU A 69 5.01 18.51 15.27
C LEU A 69 3.58 17.94 15.39
N SER A 70 2.57 18.82 15.48
CA SER A 70 1.15 18.38 15.47
C SER A 70 0.75 17.61 14.21
N GLN A 71 1.53 17.74 13.12
CA GLN A 71 1.31 17.01 11.86
C GLN A 71 1.91 15.60 11.86
N LEU A 72 2.61 15.20 12.93
CA LEU A 72 3.24 13.88 13.04
C LEU A 72 2.27 12.73 12.73
N TYR A 73 1.09 12.77 13.34
CA TYR A 73 0.09 11.70 13.15
C TYR A 73 -0.50 11.69 11.74
N GLN A 74 -0.74 12.87 11.17
CA GLN A 74 -1.25 13.01 9.81
C GLN A 74 -0.21 12.51 8.79
N CYS A 75 1.05 12.91 8.94
CA CYS A 75 2.14 12.46 8.08
C CYS A 75 2.44 10.96 8.22
N SER A 76 2.29 10.40 9.42
CA SER A 76 2.39 8.95 9.64
C SER A 76 1.24 8.19 8.95
N CYS A 77 0.01 8.72 9.03
CA CYS A 77 -1.13 8.18 8.29
C CYS A 77 -0.88 8.17 6.77
N VAL A 78 -0.29 9.23 6.22
CA VAL A 78 0.00 9.31 4.77
C VAL A 78 0.93 8.20 4.32
N ILE A 79 2.05 7.96 5.02
CA ILE A 79 2.98 6.89 4.62
C ILE A 79 2.38 5.50 4.81
N ASP A 80 1.50 5.32 5.80
CA ASP A 80 0.80 4.05 6.00
C ASP A 80 -0.19 3.78 4.87
N ASP A 81 -0.92 4.78 4.40
CA ASP A 81 -1.85 4.67 3.26
C ASP A 81 -1.10 4.38 1.95
N ILE A 82 0.02 5.05 1.71
CA ILE A 82 0.91 4.76 0.58
C ILE A 82 1.43 3.32 0.65
N ALA A 83 1.86 2.85 1.82
CA ALA A 83 2.40 1.50 2.03
C ALA A 83 1.34 0.40 1.89
N ASN A 84 0.05 0.73 2.01
CA ASN A 84 -1.04 -0.19 1.69
C ASN A 84 -1.31 -0.30 0.18
N THR A 85 -0.80 0.66 -0.61
CA THR A 85 -1.04 0.74 -2.06
C THR A 85 0.17 0.29 -2.88
N LEU A 86 1.39 0.56 -2.38
CA LEU A 86 2.66 0.26 -3.04
C LEU A 86 3.54 -0.61 -2.15
N THR A 87 4.24 -1.56 -2.73
CA THR A 87 5.38 -2.21 -2.06
C THR A 87 6.50 -1.19 -1.84
N TYR A 88 7.44 -1.49 -0.94
CA TYR A 88 8.57 -0.59 -0.71
C TYR A 88 9.43 -0.37 -1.95
N ASP A 89 9.67 -1.41 -2.74
CA ASP A 89 10.45 -1.31 -3.97
C ASP A 89 9.76 -0.44 -5.02
N GLU A 90 8.44 -0.60 -5.20
CA GLU A 90 7.64 0.28 -6.07
C GLU A 90 7.66 1.73 -5.58
N PHE A 91 7.55 1.95 -4.27
CA PHE A 91 7.62 3.29 -3.68
C PHE A 91 8.96 3.96 -3.96
N VAL A 92 10.08 3.28 -3.73
CA VAL A 92 11.43 3.80 -3.99
C VAL A 92 11.59 4.15 -5.48
N GLU A 93 11.14 3.26 -6.37
CA GLU A 93 11.20 3.49 -7.81
C GLU A 93 10.42 4.74 -8.21
N VAL A 94 9.13 4.81 -7.89
CA VAL A 94 8.26 5.92 -8.33
C VAL A 94 8.60 7.25 -7.67
N GLN A 95 9.05 7.23 -6.41
CA GLN A 95 9.55 8.41 -5.72
C GLN A 95 10.82 8.94 -6.38
N THR A 96 11.73 8.04 -6.76
CA THR A 96 12.95 8.37 -7.49
C THR A 96 12.61 9.07 -8.81
N PHE A 97 11.74 8.48 -9.63
CA PHE A 97 11.28 9.12 -10.87
C PHE A 97 10.65 10.50 -10.63
N SER A 98 9.80 10.61 -9.62
CA SER A 98 9.16 11.90 -9.29
C SER A 98 10.17 12.97 -8.88
N LYS A 99 11.16 12.60 -8.08
CA LYS A 99 12.19 13.51 -7.56
C LYS A 99 13.17 13.94 -8.67
N TYR A 100 13.68 12.98 -9.44
CA TYR A 100 14.69 13.28 -10.46
C TYR A 100 14.10 13.95 -11.70
N ALA A 101 12.82 13.77 -12.02
CA ALA A 101 12.14 14.49 -13.08
C ALA A 101 12.15 16.01 -12.87
N THR A 102 12.32 16.50 -11.65
CA THR A 102 12.38 17.94 -11.35
C THR A 102 13.78 18.55 -11.46
N LEU A 103 14.82 17.72 -11.64
CA LEU A 103 16.18 18.22 -11.76
C LEU A 103 16.39 18.96 -13.09
N PRO A 104 17.06 20.13 -13.07
CA PRO A 104 17.41 20.86 -14.29
C PRO A 104 18.51 20.14 -15.08
N GLY A 105 18.60 20.45 -16.38
CA GLY A 105 19.65 19.93 -17.26
C GLY A 105 19.42 18.49 -17.76
N GLU A 106 20.46 17.92 -18.37
CA GLU A 106 20.42 16.59 -18.99
C GLU A 106 20.21 15.45 -17.99
N GLY A 107 20.71 15.60 -16.75
CA GLY A 107 20.55 14.59 -15.71
C GLY A 107 19.09 14.29 -15.35
N GLY A 108 18.20 15.27 -15.50
CA GLY A 108 16.75 15.06 -15.34
C GLY A 108 16.06 14.59 -16.63
N GLY A 109 16.71 14.70 -17.79
CA GLY A 109 16.12 14.39 -19.10
C GLY A 109 15.63 12.95 -19.21
N ILE A 110 16.44 11.99 -18.79
CA ILE A 110 16.09 10.56 -18.81
C ILE A 110 14.77 10.29 -18.07
N PHE A 111 14.53 11.00 -16.98
CA PHE A 111 13.31 10.85 -16.16
C PHE A 111 12.13 11.67 -16.70
N ARG A 112 12.38 12.75 -17.46
CA ARG A 112 11.32 13.59 -18.04
C ARG A 112 10.85 13.10 -19.42
N ASP A 113 11.74 12.48 -20.21
CA ASP A 113 11.48 12.22 -21.62
C ASP A 113 10.88 10.84 -21.86
N SER A 114 11.11 9.88 -20.96
CA SER A 114 10.50 8.56 -21.02
C SER A 114 9.00 8.61 -20.67
N ASP A 115 8.16 8.08 -21.55
CA ASP A 115 6.71 8.00 -21.30
C ASP A 115 6.39 7.07 -20.12
N GLU A 116 7.19 6.03 -19.91
CA GLU A 116 7.08 5.13 -18.76
C GLU A 116 7.37 5.89 -17.46
N ALA A 117 8.45 6.66 -17.41
CA ALA A 117 8.81 7.47 -16.24
C ALA A 117 7.73 8.51 -15.91
N LYS A 118 7.16 9.16 -16.93
CA LYS A 118 6.03 10.09 -16.77
C LYS A 118 4.81 9.41 -16.20
N ALA A 119 4.47 8.21 -16.69
CA ALA A 119 3.33 7.44 -16.22
C ALA A 119 3.51 7.02 -14.76
N LYS A 120 4.70 6.52 -14.39
CA LYS A 120 5.04 6.16 -13.00
C LYS A 120 4.98 7.37 -12.07
N ALA A 121 5.57 8.48 -12.44
CA ALA A 121 5.55 9.71 -11.66
C ALA A 121 4.11 10.27 -11.51
N LYS A 122 3.28 10.19 -12.57
CA LYS A 122 1.88 10.60 -12.50
C LYS A 122 1.10 9.70 -11.53
N ARG A 123 1.23 8.37 -11.65
CA ARG A 123 0.58 7.42 -10.74
C ARG A 123 0.96 7.70 -9.28
N TYR A 124 2.24 7.91 -8.99
CA TYR A 124 2.69 8.22 -7.63
C TYR A 124 2.05 9.50 -7.09
N ARG A 125 2.05 10.59 -7.86
CA ARG A 125 1.42 11.85 -7.43
C ARG A 125 -0.07 11.71 -7.13
N GLU A 126 -0.78 10.86 -7.86
CA GLU A 126 -2.20 10.57 -7.61
C GLU A 126 -2.39 9.79 -6.30
N ILE A 127 -1.57 8.77 -6.06
CA ILE A 127 -1.57 7.99 -4.80
C ILE A 127 -1.26 8.92 -3.62
N GLU A 128 -0.16 9.66 -3.71
CA GLU A 128 0.28 10.60 -2.68
C GLU A 128 -0.81 11.63 -2.38
N LYS A 129 -1.39 12.27 -3.40
CA LYS A 129 -2.46 13.25 -3.25
C LYS A 129 -3.72 12.66 -2.57
N ASN A 130 -4.06 11.42 -2.88
CA ASN A 130 -5.20 10.75 -2.26
C ASN A 130 -4.91 10.45 -0.78
N ALA A 131 -3.72 9.95 -0.46
CA ALA A 131 -3.27 9.71 0.90
C ALA A 131 -3.26 11.00 1.74
N TYR A 132 -2.74 12.11 1.21
CA TYR A 132 -2.78 13.41 1.90
C TYR A 132 -4.21 13.83 2.22
N ARG A 133 -5.13 13.71 1.27
CA ARG A 133 -6.54 14.03 1.51
C ARG A 133 -7.20 13.12 2.54
N ALA A 134 -6.95 11.82 2.45
CA ALA A 134 -7.50 10.84 3.40
C ALA A 134 -7.03 11.10 4.83
N CYS A 135 -5.79 11.60 5.00
CA CYS A 135 -5.18 11.90 6.29
C CYS A 135 -5.38 13.35 6.78
N GLY A 136 -6.19 14.15 6.08
CA GLY A 136 -6.53 15.51 6.51
C GLY A 136 -5.43 16.55 6.27
N LEU A 137 -4.56 16.34 5.28
CA LEU A 137 -3.51 17.26 4.83
C LEU A 137 -3.78 17.81 3.41
N GLY A 138 -5.01 17.76 2.92
CA GLY A 138 -5.41 18.21 1.59
C GLY A 138 -6.17 19.53 1.59
#